data_8d9182e3816c92ed6d15c0886b543e59
#
_entry.id   8d9182e3816c92ed6d15c0886b543e59
#
_cell.length_a   1.000
_cell.length_b   1.000
_cell.length_c   1.000
_cell.angle_alpha   90.00
_cell.angle_beta   90.00
_cell.angle_gamma   90.00
#
_symmetry.space_group_name_H-M   'P 1'
#
loop_
_entity.id
_entity.type
_entity.pdbx_description
1 polymer ?
#
loop_
_entity_poly.entity_id
_entity_poly.type
_entity_poly.pdbx_seq_one_letter_code
_entity_poly.pdbx_strand_id
1 'polypeptide(L)'
;ELLMEAFGHFTETMSRQYQAFFMDVMDAPQACHAITEMIYSSQVTTPDNMEIMYQLYAFASRKPALKTVMQNWMQRSQQTLEQWFDPATARALDAFIEGMTLHFVTDKKPLRRDDILVMVERIAGLS
;
A
#
# COMPACT_ATOMS: atom_id res chain seq x y z
N GLU A 1 -17.46 18.76 2.46
CA GLU A 1 -17.46 18.47 3.89
C GLU A 1 -16.03 18.28 4.40
N LEU A 2 -15.75 18.68 5.63
CA LEU A 2 -14.40 18.62 6.21
C LEU A 2 -13.84 17.20 6.25
N LEU A 3 -14.67 16.21 6.55
CA LEU A 3 -14.26 14.82 6.61
C LEU A 3 -13.79 14.33 5.24
N MET A 4 -14.54 14.67 4.19
CA MET A 4 -14.19 14.31 2.82
C MET A 4 -12.86 14.95 2.39
N GLU A 5 -12.67 16.21 2.74
CA GLU A 5 -11.44 16.94 2.43
C GLU A 5 -10.24 16.31 3.15
N ALA A 6 -10.42 15.97 4.43
CA ALA A 6 -9.35 15.36 5.23
C ALA A 6 -8.92 14.02 4.65
N PHE A 7 -9.86 13.14 4.31
CA PHE A 7 -9.53 11.83 3.74
C PHE A 7 -8.99 11.94 2.32
N GLY A 8 -9.52 12.89 1.53
CA GLY A 8 -9.00 13.14 0.19
C GLY A 8 -7.55 13.60 0.24
N HIS A 9 -7.23 14.52 1.15
CA HIS A 9 -5.86 14.99 1.35
C HIS A 9 -4.93 13.85 1.81
N PHE A 10 -5.40 13.04 2.75
CA PHE A 10 -4.65 11.91 3.28
C PHE A 10 -4.31 10.90 2.17
N THR A 11 -5.32 10.48 1.40
CA THR A 11 -5.10 9.48 0.34
C THR A 11 -4.20 10.02 -0.76
N GLU A 12 -4.30 11.31 -1.08
CA GLU A 12 -3.40 11.92 -2.06
C GLU A 12 -1.97 11.97 -1.57
N THR A 13 -1.75 12.33 -0.31
CA THR A 13 -0.43 12.35 0.30
C THR A 13 0.17 10.94 0.30
N MET A 14 -0.61 9.94 0.68
CA MET A 14 -0.16 8.54 0.68
C MET A 14 0.15 8.04 -0.73
N SER A 15 -0.63 8.46 -1.73
CA SER A 15 -0.36 8.10 -3.12
C SER A 15 0.95 8.69 -3.62
N ARG A 16 1.27 9.91 -3.25
CA ARG A 16 2.55 10.54 -3.63
C ARG A 16 3.73 9.85 -2.98
N GLN A 17 3.61 9.49 -1.70
CA GLN A 17 4.66 8.73 -1.00
C GLN A 17 4.84 7.35 -1.62
N TYR A 18 3.75 6.69 -1.96
CA TYR A 18 3.75 5.41 -2.63
C TYR A 18 4.51 5.49 -3.96
N GLN A 19 4.17 6.47 -4.79
CA GLN A 19 4.80 6.63 -6.09
C GLN A 19 6.29 6.97 -5.98
N ALA A 20 6.69 7.66 -4.92
CA ALA A 20 8.10 7.99 -4.70
C ALA A 20 8.99 6.76 -4.58
N PHE A 21 8.48 5.66 -4.02
CA PHE A 21 9.23 4.42 -3.93
C PHE A 21 9.52 3.80 -5.30
N PHE A 22 8.73 4.13 -6.31
CA PHE A 22 8.84 3.54 -7.65
C PHE A 22 9.49 4.47 -8.68
N MET A 23 9.97 5.65 -8.25
CA MET A 23 10.44 6.68 -9.19
C MET A 23 11.54 6.20 -10.13
N ASP A 24 12.47 5.38 -9.64
CA ASP A 24 13.61 4.91 -10.41
C ASP A 24 13.48 3.45 -10.84
N VAL A 25 12.30 2.85 -10.70
CA VAL A 25 12.08 1.44 -11.03
C VAL A 25 11.95 1.27 -12.54
N MET A 26 12.74 0.34 -13.08
CA MET A 26 12.80 0.09 -14.51
C MET A 26 12.18 -1.25 -14.92
N ASP A 27 12.09 -2.22 -14.01
CA ASP A 27 11.62 -3.57 -14.32
C ASP A 27 10.96 -4.22 -13.10
N ALA A 28 10.38 -5.41 -13.30
CA ALA A 28 9.66 -6.12 -12.26
C ALA A 28 10.55 -6.51 -11.06
N PRO A 29 11.77 -7.02 -11.23
CA PRO A 29 12.63 -7.29 -10.07
C PRO A 29 12.91 -6.04 -9.23
N GLN A 30 13.16 -4.90 -9.86
CA GLN A 30 13.36 -3.64 -9.15
C GLN A 30 12.08 -3.20 -8.43
N ALA A 31 10.92 -3.43 -9.05
CA ALA A 31 9.64 -3.14 -8.41
C ALA A 31 9.45 -3.98 -7.14
N CYS A 32 9.86 -5.25 -7.15
CA CYS A 32 9.81 -6.09 -5.97
C CYS A 32 10.68 -5.54 -4.83
N HIS A 33 11.86 -5.03 -5.15
CA HIS A 33 12.71 -4.38 -4.15
C HIS A 33 12.07 -3.10 -3.60
N ALA A 34 11.46 -2.30 -4.46
CA ALA A 34 10.77 -1.07 -4.03
C ALA A 34 9.60 -1.40 -3.10
N ILE A 35 8.81 -2.40 -3.43
CA ILE A 35 7.70 -2.87 -2.59
C ILE A 35 8.24 -3.33 -1.22
N THR A 36 9.34 -4.09 -1.24
CA THR A 36 9.97 -4.57 -0.02
C THR A 36 10.40 -3.43 0.88
N GLU A 37 11.04 -2.40 0.32
CA GLU A 37 11.45 -1.22 1.07
C GLU A 37 10.25 -0.47 1.65
N MET A 38 9.19 -0.34 0.88
CA MET A 38 7.95 0.31 1.34
C MET A 38 7.37 -0.42 2.54
N ILE A 39 7.23 -1.75 2.45
CA ILE A 39 6.68 -2.57 3.54
C ILE A 39 7.62 -2.51 4.76
N TYR A 40 8.92 -2.68 4.54
CA TYR A 40 9.90 -2.67 5.62
C TYR A 40 9.89 -1.35 6.37
N SER A 41 9.83 -0.23 5.65
CA SER A 41 9.76 1.10 6.24
C SER A 41 8.48 1.32 7.05
N SER A 42 7.37 0.73 6.62
CA SER A 42 6.07 0.87 7.29
C SER A 42 6.06 0.29 8.70
N GLN A 43 6.88 -0.73 8.98
CA GLN A 43 6.89 -1.33 10.32
C GLN A 43 7.43 -0.40 11.40
N VAL A 44 8.12 0.69 11.04
CA VAL A 44 8.75 1.59 12.02
C VAL A 44 8.09 2.97 12.10
N THR A 45 7.11 3.27 11.24
CA THR A 45 6.77 4.69 11.03
C THR A 45 5.36 5.16 11.37
N THR A 46 4.34 4.33 11.74
CA THR A 46 3.02 4.90 11.50
C THR A 46 1.84 4.54 12.39
N PRO A 47 1.89 4.73 13.71
CA PRO A 47 0.64 4.61 14.48
C PRO A 47 -0.45 5.60 14.02
N ASP A 48 -0.07 6.85 13.77
CA ASP A 48 -1.05 7.90 13.42
C ASP A 48 -1.68 7.68 12.06
N ASN A 49 -0.89 7.31 11.06
CA ASN A 49 -1.41 7.03 9.72
C ASN A 49 -2.35 5.83 9.71
N MET A 50 -2.04 4.81 10.49
CA MET A 50 -2.89 3.63 10.59
C MET A 50 -4.23 3.96 11.25
N GLU A 51 -4.24 4.83 12.24
CA GLU A 51 -5.48 5.25 12.87
C GLU A 51 -6.40 5.95 11.85
N ILE A 52 -5.86 6.83 11.03
CA ILE A 52 -6.63 7.49 9.97
C ILE A 52 -7.15 6.48 8.96
N MET A 53 -6.33 5.49 8.57
CA MET A 53 -6.75 4.44 7.64
C MET A 53 -7.91 3.61 8.19
N TYR A 54 -7.84 3.23 9.46
CA TYR A 54 -8.94 2.49 10.11
C TYR A 54 -10.22 3.29 10.09
N GLN A 55 -10.14 4.59 10.36
CA GLN A 55 -11.31 5.47 10.31
C GLN A 55 -11.88 5.55 8.90
N LEU A 56 -11.02 5.67 7.88
CA LEU A 56 -11.46 5.70 6.50
C LEU A 56 -12.19 4.42 6.13
N TYR A 57 -11.66 3.26 6.48
CA TYR A 57 -12.30 1.97 6.19
C TYR A 57 -13.66 1.87 6.89
N ALA A 58 -13.72 2.27 8.15
CA ALA A 58 -14.96 2.21 8.93
C ALA A 58 -16.04 3.11 8.33
N PHE A 59 -15.69 4.33 7.96
CA PHE A 59 -16.64 5.27 7.36
C PHE A 59 -17.02 4.88 5.93
N ALA A 60 -16.07 4.36 5.15
CA ALA A 60 -16.34 3.94 3.78
C ALA A 60 -17.39 2.84 3.71
N SER A 61 -17.47 1.98 4.72
CA SER A 61 -18.49 0.93 4.78
C SER A 61 -19.91 1.49 4.83
N ARG A 62 -20.09 2.74 5.26
CA ARG A 62 -21.40 3.37 5.48
C ARG A 62 -21.64 4.60 4.63
N LYS A 63 -20.60 5.22 4.06
CA LYS A 63 -20.72 6.46 3.29
C LYS A 63 -20.22 6.25 1.87
N PRO A 64 -21.11 6.22 0.86
CA PRO A 64 -20.71 5.96 -0.52
C PRO A 64 -19.64 6.92 -1.06
N ALA A 65 -19.68 8.18 -0.65
CA ALA A 65 -18.69 9.17 -1.10
C ALA A 65 -17.27 8.82 -0.63
N LEU A 66 -17.14 8.34 0.61
CA LEU A 66 -15.83 7.91 1.14
C LEU A 66 -15.39 6.58 0.53
N LYS A 67 -16.33 5.71 0.22
CA LYS A 67 -16.02 4.48 -0.50
C LYS A 67 -15.40 4.80 -1.86
N THR A 68 -15.91 5.81 -2.56
CA THR A 68 -15.34 6.27 -3.83
C THR A 68 -13.92 6.80 -3.65
N VAL A 69 -13.66 7.58 -2.60
CA VAL A 69 -12.31 8.07 -2.29
C VAL A 69 -11.35 6.89 -2.11
N MET A 70 -11.78 5.88 -1.37
CA MET A 70 -10.97 4.70 -1.11
C MET A 70 -10.72 3.87 -2.37
N GLN A 71 -11.76 3.70 -3.20
CA GLN A 71 -11.65 2.98 -4.48
C GLN A 71 -10.67 3.68 -5.41
N ASN A 72 -10.73 5.00 -5.51
CA ASN A 72 -9.82 5.78 -6.35
C ASN A 72 -8.37 5.65 -5.86
N TRP A 73 -8.17 5.66 -4.56
CA TRP A 73 -6.85 5.48 -3.95
C TRP A 73 -6.28 4.11 -4.30
N MET A 74 -7.06 3.05 -4.09
CA MET A 74 -6.63 1.68 -4.42
C MET A 74 -6.36 1.51 -5.91
N GLN A 75 -7.18 2.09 -6.75
CA GLN A 75 -7.01 2.02 -8.20
C GLN A 75 -5.70 2.68 -8.64
N ARG A 76 -5.37 3.82 -8.07
CA ARG A 76 -4.09 4.50 -8.37
C ARG A 76 -2.89 3.67 -7.98
N SER A 77 -2.94 3.02 -6.82
CA SER A 77 -1.87 2.13 -6.37
C SER A 77 -1.70 0.94 -7.32
N GLN A 78 -2.80 0.33 -7.72
CA GLN A 78 -2.77 -0.79 -8.65
C GLN A 78 -2.25 -0.39 -10.02
N GLN A 79 -2.66 0.78 -10.52
CA GLN A 79 -2.18 1.29 -11.80
C GLN A 79 -0.67 1.51 -11.80
N THR A 80 -0.11 1.97 -10.68
CA THR A 80 1.34 2.10 -10.56
C THR A 80 2.03 0.75 -10.72
N LEU A 81 1.51 -0.29 -10.07
CA LEU A 81 2.08 -1.64 -10.13
C LEU A 81 1.88 -2.29 -11.51
N GLU A 82 0.82 -1.93 -12.23
CA GLU A 82 0.54 -2.46 -13.55
C GLU A 82 1.57 -2.05 -14.61
N GLN A 83 2.47 -1.12 -14.29
CA GLN A 83 3.60 -0.83 -15.16
C GLN A 83 4.55 -2.03 -15.30
N TRP A 84 4.60 -2.91 -14.32
CA TRP A 84 5.54 -4.04 -14.29
C TRP A 84 4.87 -5.39 -14.12
N PHE A 85 3.59 -5.42 -13.72
CA PHE A 85 2.87 -6.65 -13.41
C PHE A 85 1.53 -6.66 -14.12
N ASP A 86 1.00 -7.85 -14.39
CA ASP A 86 -0.36 -7.96 -14.91
C ASP A 86 -1.37 -7.50 -13.86
N PRO A 87 -2.62 -7.17 -14.26
CA PRO A 87 -3.61 -6.63 -13.32
C PRO A 87 -3.88 -7.51 -12.11
N ALA A 88 -3.94 -8.83 -12.28
CA ALA A 88 -4.19 -9.74 -11.17
C ALA A 88 -3.03 -9.73 -10.16
N THR A 89 -1.79 -9.76 -10.65
CA THR A 89 -0.60 -9.71 -9.80
C THR A 89 -0.50 -8.35 -9.10
N ALA A 90 -0.76 -7.26 -9.82
CA ALA A 90 -0.74 -5.92 -9.24
C ALA A 90 -1.74 -5.80 -8.08
N ARG A 91 -2.93 -6.35 -8.26
CA ARG A 91 -3.95 -6.35 -7.21
C ARG A 91 -3.52 -7.18 -6.00
N ALA A 92 -2.91 -8.33 -6.23
CA ALA A 92 -2.43 -9.19 -5.15
C ALA A 92 -1.30 -8.51 -4.36
N LEU A 93 -0.38 -7.84 -5.05
CA LEU A 93 0.71 -7.10 -4.41
C LEU A 93 0.18 -5.92 -3.60
N ASP A 94 -0.79 -5.18 -4.15
CA ASP A 94 -1.41 -4.07 -3.44
C ASP A 94 -2.10 -4.54 -2.16
N ALA A 95 -2.86 -5.62 -2.23
CA ALA A 95 -3.51 -6.22 -1.08
C ALA A 95 -2.49 -6.70 -0.04
N PHE A 96 -1.37 -7.27 -0.49
CA PHE A 96 -0.30 -7.73 0.40
C PHE A 96 0.35 -6.55 1.13
N ILE A 97 0.67 -5.47 0.42
CA ILE A 97 1.24 -4.26 1.02
C ILE A 97 0.32 -3.75 2.13
N GLU A 98 -0.96 -3.65 1.83
CA GLU A 98 -1.96 -3.14 2.77
C GLU A 98 -2.13 -4.06 3.97
N GLY A 99 -2.22 -5.37 3.72
CA GLY A 99 -2.33 -6.37 4.78
C GLY A 99 -1.11 -6.38 5.70
N MET A 100 0.09 -6.27 5.15
CA MET A 100 1.31 -6.22 5.93
C MET A 100 1.36 -4.98 6.82
N THR A 101 0.88 -3.85 6.32
CA THR A 101 0.80 -2.62 7.12
C THR A 101 -0.12 -2.81 8.33
N LEU A 102 -1.26 -3.48 8.13
CA LEU A 102 -2.16 -3.83 9.22
C LEU A 102 -1.51 -4.78 10.24
N HIS A 103 -0.78 -5.78 9.75
CA HIS A 103 -0.11 -6.75 10.61
C HIS A 103 0.92 -6.07 11.52
N PHE A 104 1.66 -5.10 11.02
CA PHE A 104 2.71 -4.43 11.80
C PHE A 104 2.16 -3.69 13.03
N VAL A 105 0.91 -3.30 13.03
CA VAL A 105 0.28 -2.67 14.19
C VAL A 105 0.14 -3.65 15.35
N THR A 106 -0.05 -4.93 15.04
CA THR A 106 -0.30 -5.98 16.04
C THR A 106 0.91 -6.89 16.29
N ASP A 107 1.87 -6.93 15.37
CA ASP A 107 3.01 -7.81 15.49
C ASP A 107 3.98 -7.33 16.57
N LYS A 108 4.52 -8.27 17.32
CA LYS A 108 5.49 -7.98 18.38
C LYS A 108 6.92 -7.89 17.88
N LYS A 109 7.20 -8.50 16.73
CA LYS A 109 8.54 -8.53 16.14
C LYS A 109 8.49 -8.07 14.71
N PRO A 110 9.38 -7.14 14.32
CA PRO A 110 9.47 -6.73 12.92
C PRO A 110 9.99 -7.88 12.06
N LEU A 111 9.50 -7.92 10.82
CA LEU A 111 10.01 -8.85 9.82
C LEU A 111 11.34 -8.37 9.28
N ARG A 112 12.18 -9.32 8.86
CA ARG A 112 13.44 -9.01 8.19
C ARG A 112 13.15 -8.62 6.74
N ARG A 113 13.96 -7.70 6.22
CA ARG A 113 13.83 -7.25 4.82
C ARG A 113 13.87 -8.42 3.84
N ASP A 114 14.80 -9.37 4.06
CA ASP A 114 14.94 -10.52 3.16
C ASP A 114 13.71 -11.40 3.13
N ASP A 115 13.05 -11.58 4.25
CA ASP A 115 11.82 -12.38 4.34
C ASP A 115 10.68 -11.71 3.59
N ILE A 116 10.58 -10.39 3.69
CA ILE A 116 9.57 -9.62 2.94
C ILE A 116 9.82 -9.75 1.45
N LEU A 117 11.08 -9.62 1.02
CA LEU A 117 11.44 -9.74 -0.39
C LEU A 117 11.04 -11.11 -0.96
N VAL A 118 11.30 -12.18 -0.21
CA VAL A 118 10.92 -13.53 -0.64
C VAL A 118 9.41 -13.63 -0.85
N MET A 119 8.62 -13.07 0.07
CA MET A 119 7.16 -13.07 -0.05
C MET A 119 6.69 -12.29 -1.27
N VAL A 120 7.25 -11.10 -1.47
CA VAL A 120 6.90 -10.25 -2.62
C VAL A 120 7.26 -10.95 -3.93
N GLU A 121 8.43 -11.54 -4.03
CA GLU A 121 8.87 -12.25 -5.24
C GLU A 121 7.98 -13.45 -5.54
N ARG A 122 7.51 -14.15 -4.52
CA ARG A 122 6.58 -15.28 -4.72
C ARG A 122 5.26 -14.81 -5.31
N ILE A 123 4.70 -13.73 -4.77
CA ILE A 123 3.45 -13.17 -5.29
C ILE A 123 3.63 -12.70 -6.73
N ALA A 124 4.78 -12.09 -7.01
CA ALA A 124 5.10 -11.59 -8.35
C ALA A 124 5.45 -12.70 -9.35
N GLY A 125 5.67 -13.92 -8.88
CA GLY A 125 6.05 -15.03 -9.75
C GLY A 125 7.51 -15.01 -10.20
N LEU A 126 8.39 -14.34 -9.43
CA LEU A 126 9.79 -14.16 -9.77
C LEU A 126 10.74 -15.03 -8.93
N SER A 127 10.22 -15.80 -8.04
CA SER A 127 11.05 -16.68 -7.19
C SER A 127 11.31 -18.03 -7.85
#